data_c04aa5fbff55f3520e4808e65cf55cfa
#
_entry.id   c04aa5fbff55f3520e4808e65cf55cfa
#
_cell.length_a   1.000
_cell.length_b   1.000
_cell.length_c   1.000
_cell.angle_alpha   90.00
_cell.angle_beta   90.00
_cell.angle_gamma   90.00
#
_symmetry.space_group_name_H-M   'P 1'
#
loop_
_entity.id
_entity.type
_entity.pdbx_description
1 polymer ?
#
loop_
_entity_poly.entity_id
_entity_poly.type
_entity_poly.pdbx_seq_one_letter_code
_entity_poly.pdbx_strand_id
1 'polypeptide(L)'
;MTRFLGWTAPLALVFLAGSPAAFAHAMLVRSSPSDQTVVRSHQVNIALDYDSRIETSRCTVKLTDAAGKPVPLQMEHSAKPSELNAVAHGLANGKYQIHWQVLASDGHITRGDVAFTVAAQ
;
A
#
# COMPACT_ATOMS: atom_id res chain seq x y z
N MET A 1 34.66 6.38 69.67
CA MET A 1 33.58 7.02 68.85
C MET A 1 33.91 6.84 67.41
N THR A 2 33.35 5.81 66.77
CA THR A 2 33.53 5.52 65.37
C THR A 2 32.28 6.01 64.66
N ARG A 3 32.45 7.05 63.79
CA ARG A 3 31.38 7.52 62.89
C ARG A 3 31.46 6.71 61.65
N PHE A 4 30.45 5.86 61.38
CA PHE A 4 30.24 5.23 60.10
C PHE A 4 29.55 6.23 59.19
N LEU A 5 30.28 6.71 58.17
CA LEU A 5 29.70 7.46 57.06
C LEU A 5 29.09 6.45 56.09
N GLY A 6 27.78 6.33 56.08
CA GLY A 6 27.06 5.56 55.07
C GLY A 6 27.08 6.30 53.75
N TRP A 7 27.78 5.77 52.80
CA TRP A 7 27.66 6.20 51.38
C TRP A 7 26.46 5.51 50.77
N THR A 8 25.37 6.23 50.66
CA THR A 8 24.26 5.82 49.85
C THR A 8 24.58 6.26 48.42
N ALA A 9 24.99 5.33 47.57
CA ALA A 9 25.09 5.56 46.12
C ALA A 9 23.68 5.58 45.55
N PRO A 10 23.31 6.63 44.77
CA PRO A 10 22.05 6.58 44.05
C PRO A 10 22.20 5.61 42.89
N LEU A 11 21.41 4.56 42.89
CA LEU A 11 21.26 3.64 41.76
C LEU A 11 20.55 4.41 40.62
N ALA A 12 21.32 4.92 39.68
CA ALA A 12 20.77 5.53 38.47
C ALA A 12 20.14 4.42 37.62
N LEU A 13 18.82 4.33 37.70
CA LEU A 13 18.03 3.47 36.83
C LEU A 13 18.03 4.06 35.42
N VAL A 14 18.92 3.58 34.58
CA VAL A 14 18.93 3.93 33.13
C VAL A 14 17.73 3.22 32.49
N PHE A 15 16.65 3.95 32.28
CA PHE A 15 15.58 3.52 31.40
C PHE A 15 16.13 3.54 29.97
N LEU A 16 16.52 2.38 29.46
CA LEU A 16 16.66 2.20 28.02
C LEU A 16 15.22 2.24 27.47
N ALA A 17 14.79 3.42 27.04
CA ALA A 17 13.61 3.56 26.21
C ALA A 17 13.95 2.92 24.87
N GLY A 18 13.64 1.65 24.71
CA GLY A 18 13.67 0.99 23.41
C GLY A 18 12.67 1.69 22.51
N SER A 19 13.15 2.46 21.52
CA SER A 19 12.30 3.02 20.48
C SER A 19 11.62 1.85 19.76
N PRO A 20 10.27 1.81 19.66
CA PRO A 20 9.62 0.80 18.85
C PRO A 20 10.12 0.97 17.43
N ALA A 21 10.59 -0.12 16.82
CA ALA A 21 10.98 -0.12 15.41
C ALA A 21 9.75 0.27 14.59
N ALA A 22 9.76 1.47 14.00
CA ALA A 22 8.72 1.91 13.09
C ALA A 22 8.89 1.12 11.79
N PHE A 23 8.12 0.06 11.60
CA PHE A 23 8.02 -0.64 10.33
C PHE A 23 7.14 0.18 9.40
N ALA A 24 7.75 0.81 8.38
CA ALA A 24 7.03 1.52 7.35
C ALA A 24 6.51 0.51 6.32
N HIS A 25 5.40 -0.17 6.61
CA HIS A 25 4.68 -0.96 5.61
C HIS A 25 3.98 0.00 4.66
N ALA A 26 4.08 -0.26 3.36
CA ALA A 26 3.30 0.48 2.37
C ALA A 26 1.85 -0.01 2.42
N MET A 27 0.99 0.73 3.09
CA MET A 27 -0.44 0.44 3.13
C MET A 27 -1.17 1.27 2.09
N LEU A 28 -2.13 0.64 1.40
CA LEU A 28 -3.00 1.34 0.48
C LEU A 28 -3.92 2.29 1.28
N VAL A 29 -3.81 3.59 1.03
CA VAL A 29 -4.61 4.61 1.73
C VAL A 29 -5.68 5.23 0.83
N ARG A 30 -5.54 5.11 -0.49
CA ARG A 30 -6.53 5.58 -1.46
C ARG A 30 -6.46 4.74 -2.72
N SER A 31 -7.60 4.44 -3.29
CA SER A 31 -7.75 3.76 -4.56
C SER A 31 -8.75 4.48 -5.44
N SER A 32 -8.43 4.62 -6.72
CA SER A 32 -9.39 5.00 -7.75
C SER A 32 -9.30 3.95 -8.88
N PRO A 33 -10.38 3.24 -9.20
CA PRO A 33 -11.68 3.23 -8.53
C PRO A 33 -11.56 2.80 -7.07
N SER A 34 -12.45 3.34 -6.21
CA SER A 34 -12.56 2.88 -4.83
C SER A 34 -13.17 1.49 -4.77
N ASP A 35 -12.86 0.73 -3.73
CA ASP A 35 -13.39 -0.61 -3.54
C ASP A 35 -14.92 -0.63 -3.55
N GLN A 36 -15.51 -1.63 -4.24
CA GLN A 36 -16.95 -1.85 -4.35
C GLN A 36 -17.73 -0.70 -5.03
N THR A 37 -17.08 0.06 -5.92
CA THR A 37 -17.74 1.16 -6.65
C THR A 37 -18.13 0.77 -8.06
N VAL A 38 -18.97 1.60 -8.68
CA VAL A 38 -19.40 1.48 -10.08
C VAL A 38 -18.73 2.56 -10.92
N VAL A 39 -18.10 2.15 -12.00
CA VAL A 39 -17.46 3.02 -12.98
C VAL A 39 -18.35 3.09 -14.23
N ARG A 40 -18.64 4.29 -14.69
CA ARG A 40 -19.53 4.56 -15.82
C ARG A 40 -18.77 4.84 -17.11
N SER A 41 -17.66 4.15 -17.31
CA SER A 41 -16.81 4.28 -18.49
C SER A 41 -16.19 2.95 -18.84
N HIS A 42 -16.01 2.69 -20.13
CA HIS A 42 -15.29 1.52 -20.63
C HIS A 42 -13.77 1.68 -20.53
N GLN A 43 -13.28 2.89 -20.33
CA GLN A 43 -11.89 3.16 -19.96
C GLN A 43 -11.80 3.46 -18.47
N VAL A 44 -10.91 2.78 -17.77
CA VAL A 44 -10.73 2.93 -16.33
C VAL A 44 -9.29 3.31 -16.03
N ASN A 45 -9.13 4.49 -15.44
CA ASN A 45 -7.86 4.95 -14.92
C ASN A 45 -7.72 4.45 -13.49
N ILE A 46 -6.65 3.72 -13.23
CA ILE A 46 -6.37 3.14 -11.92
C ILE A 46 -5.27 3.96 -11.26
N ALA A 47 -5.52 4.41 -10.04
CA ALA A 47 -4.53 5.06 -9.18
C ALA A 47 -4.58 4.43 -7.80
N LEU A 48 -3.43 3.94 -7.34
CA LEU A 48 -3.27 3.32 -6.04
C LEU A 48 -2.24 4.13 -5.24
N ASP A 49 -2.71 4.80 -4.19
CA ASP A 49 -1.88 5.62 -3.30
C ASP A 49 -1.56 4.85 -2.02
N TYR A 50 -0.27 4.86 -1.66
CA TYR A 50 0.24 4.22 -0.45
C TYR A 50 0.73 5.26 0.55
N ASP A 51 0.79 4.89 1.83
CA ASP A 51 1.22 5.76 2.92
C ASP A 51 2.75 5.90 3.04
N SER A 52 3.50 5.19 2.20
CA SER A 52 4.96 5.27 2.18
C SER A 52 5.50 5.04 0.76
N ARG A 53 6.78 5.37 0.58
CA ARG A 53 7.49 5.16 -0.69
C ARG A 53 7.54 3.68 -1.05
N ILE A 54 7.34 3.38 -2.33
CA ILE A 54 7.41 2.03 -2.90
C ILE A 54 8.47 1.96 -4.00
N GLU A 55 9.00 0.76 -4.21
CA GLU A 55 9.93 0.44 -5.30
C GLU A 55 9.10 0.08 -6.54
N THR A 56 8.74 1.09 -7.32
CA THR A 56 7.77 0.95 -8.45
C THR A 56 8.16 -0.12 -9.46
N SER A 57 9.46 -0.29 -9.74
CA SER A 57 9.96 -1.32 -10.66
C SER A 57 9.74 -2.75 -10.17
N ARG A 58 9.44 -2.93 -8.89
CA ARG A 58 9.23 -4.24 -8.24
C ARG A 58 7.78 -4.42 -7.76
N CYS A 59 6.91 -3.52 -8.14
CA CYS A 59 5.48 -3.59 -7.84
C CYS A 59 4.72 -4.20 -9.02
N THR A 60 3.61 -4.86 -8.73
CA THR A 60 2.74 -5.43 -9.75
C THR A 60 1.30 -4.99 -9.55
N VAL A 61 0.62 -4.72 -10.65
CA VAL A 61 -0.82 -4.49 -10.70
C VAL A 61 -1.38 -5.38 -11.79
N LYS A 62 -2.39 -6.17 -11.46
CA LYS A 62 -3.09 -7.06 -12.40
C LYS A 62 -4.58 -6.80 -12.31
N LEU A 63 -5.26 -6.93 -13.44
CA LEU A 63 -6.71 -6.82 -13.53
C LEU A 63 -7.28 -8.15 -13.99
N THR A 64 -8.34 -8.61 -13.34
CA THR A 64 -9.10 -9.79 -13.75
C THR A 64 -10.58 -9.44 -13.90
N ASP A 65 -11.26 -10.15 -14.79
CA ASP A 65 -12.71 -10.06 -14.95
C ASP A 65 -13.46 -10.97 -13.96
N ALA A 66 -14.78 -11.03 -14.06
CA ALA A 66 -15.62 -11.83 -13.19
C ALA A 66 -15.34 -13.35 -13.26
N ALA A 67 -14.78 -13.82 -14.36
CA ALA A 67 -14.38 -15.22 -14.55
C ALA A 67 -12.93 -15.48 -14.08
N GLY A 68 -12.25 -14.48 -13.52
CA GLY A 68 -10.85 -14.57 -13.13
C GLY A 68 -9.86 -14.49 -14.29
N LYS A 69 -10.33 -14.12 -15.47
CA LYS A 69 -9.50 -14.02 -16.68
C LYS A 69 -8.67 -12.73 -16.65
N PRO A 70 -7.37 -12.79 -16.97
CA PRO A 70 -6.54 -11.61 -17.04
C PRO A 70 -7.04 -10.60 -18.08
N VAL A 71 -7.04 -9.32 -17.72
CA VAL A 71 -7.39 -8.19 -18.57
C VAL A 71 -6.14 -7.32 -18.75
N PRO A 72 -5.79 -6.93 -19.98
CA PRO A 72 -4.61 -6.10 -20.22
C PRO A 72 -4.66 -4.77 -19.48
N LEU A 73 -3.55 -4.40 -18.87
CA LEU A 73 -3.32 -3.09 -18.26
C LEU A 73 -2.11 -2.43 -18.88
N GLN A 74 -2.22 -1.12 -19.10
CA GLN A 74 -1.11 -0.28 -19.45
C GLN A 74 -0.63 0.45 -18.19
N MET A 75 0.59 0.13 -17.74
CA MET A 75 1.19 0.84 -16.62
C MET A 75 1.61 2.24 -17.05
N GLU A 76 1.37 3.22 -16.20
CA GLU A 76 1.74 4.60 -16.43
C GLU A 76 2.70 5.09 -15.35
N HIS A 77 3.56 6.01 -15.72
CA HIS A 77 4.50 6.63 -14.78
C HIS A 77 3.74 7.58 -13.84
N SER A 78 4.03 7.49 -12.53
CA SER A 78 3.58 8.45 -11.55
C SER A 78 4.73 9.35 -11.11
N ALA A 79 4.46 10.65 -10.96
CA ALA A 79 5.41 11.59 -10.38
C ALA A 79 5.57 11.41 -8.86
N LYS A 80 4.63 10.70 -8.22
CA LYS A 80 4.65 10.43 -6.78
C LYS A 80 5.35 9.11 -6.48
N PRO A 81 6.33 9.07 -5.55
CA PRO A 81 7.05 7.84 -5.21
C PRO A 81 6.21 6.83 -4.40
N SER A 82 5.00 7.18 -4.03
CA SER A 82 4.07 6.35 -3.25
C SER A 82 2.82 5.95 -4.05
N GLU A 83 2.84 6.08 -5.38
CA GLU A 83 1.66 5.85 -6.21
C GLU A 83 1.95 4.92 -7.38
N LEU A 84 1.00 4.04 -7.70
CA LEU A 84 0.97 3.25 -8.93
C LEU A 84 -0.21 3.70 -9.79
N ASN A 85 0.03 3.91 -11.07
CA ASN A 85 -0.98 4.28 -12.06
C ASN A 85 -1.02 3.26 -13.20
N ALA A 86 -2.22 2.95 -13.64
CA ALA A 86 -2.48 2.09 -14.79
C ALA A 86 -3.76 2.51 -15.50
N VAL A 87 -3.90 2.09 -16.75
CA VAL A 87 -5.11 2.31 -17.55
C VAL A 87 -5.56 1.01 -18.17
N ALA A 88 -6.86 0.74 -18.07
CA ALA A 88 -7.53 -0.33 -18.79
C ALA A 88 -8.47 0.28 -19.85
N HIS A 89 -8.37 -0.22 -21.08
CA HIS A 89 -9.18 0.25 -22.21
C HIS A 89 -10.19 -0.79 -22.63
N GLY A 90 -11.35 -0.35 -23.11
CA GLY A 90 -12.34 -1.20 -23.75
C GLY A 90 -12.95 -2.26 -22.84
N LEU A 91 -13.12 -1.97 -21.54
CA LEU A 91 -13.72 -2.90 -20.61
C LEU A 91 -15.20 -3.09 -20.90
N ALA A 92 -15.63 -4.34 -21.04
CA ALA A 92 -17.05 -4.67 -21.09
C ALA A 92 -17.72 -4.38 -19.73
N ASN A 93 -19.04 -4.21 -19.74
CA ASN A 93 -19.78 -4.12 -18.48
C ASN A 93 -19.65 -5.41 -17.69
N GLY A 94 -19.45 -5.30 -16.39
CA GLY A 94 -19.26 -6.44 -15.50
C GLY A 94 -18.39 -6.12 -14.31
N LYS A 95 -18.10 -7.14 -13.53
CA LYS A 95 -17.27 -7.04 -12.31
C LYS A 95 -15.81 -7.29 -12.65
N TYR A 96 -14.93 -6.50 -12.02
CA TYR A 96 -13.49 -6.59 -12.15
C TYR A 96 -12.81 -6.56 -10.80
N GLN A 97 -11.60 -7.09 -10.74
CA GLN A 97 -10.78 -7.05 -9.54
C GLN A 97 -9.36 -6.63 -9.88
N ILE A 98 -8.87 -5.63 -9.17
CA ILE A 98 -7.49 -5.19 -9.23
C ILE A 98 -6.72 -5.96 -8.17
N HIS A 99 -5.67 -6.66 -8.56
CA HIS A 99 -4.74 -7.32 -7.64
C HIS A 99 -3.44 -6.54 -7.63
N TRP A 100 -3.02 -6.07 -6.48
CA TRP A 100 -1.79 -5.32 -6.36
C TRP A 100 -0.82 -5.96 -5.38
N GLN A 101 0.46 -5.80 -5.67
CA GLN A 101 1.55 -6.18 -4.80
C GLN A 101 2.60 -5.10 -4.86
N VAL A 102 3.00 -4.58 -3.71
CA VAL A 102 4.01 -3.53 -3.62
C VAL A 102 5.14 -3.94 -2.70
N LEU A 103 6.34 -3.51 -3.07
CA LEU A 103 7.54 -3.59 -2.24
C LEU A 103 7.76 -2.21 -1.63
N ALA A 104 7.66 -2.10 -0.31
CA ALA A 104 7.99 -0.88 0.40
C ALA A 104 9.51 -0.65 0.41
N SER A 105 9.93 0.60 0.60
CA SER A 105 11.36 0.96 0.65
C SER A 105 12.13 0.30 1.79
N ASP A 106 11.42 -0.18 2.82
CA ASP A 106 12.00 -0.96 3.93
C ASP A 106 12.16 -2.46 3.63
N GLY A 107 11.78 -2.92 2.42
CA GLY A 107 11.89 -4.30 1.98
C GLY A 107 10.68 -5.19 2.26
N HIS A 108 9.62 -4.67 2.88
CA HIS A 108 8.39 -5.43 3.12
C HIS A 108 7.47 -5.43 1.91
N ILE A 109 6.85 -6.58 1.66
CA ILE A 109 5.86 -6.77 0.59
C ILE A 109 4.46 -6.73 1.20
N THR A 110 3.58 -5.94 0.60
CA THR A 110 2.15 -5.93 0.92
C THR A 110 1.34 -6.23 -0.34
N ARG A 111 0.18 -6.85 -0.15
CA ARG A 111 -0.75 -7.25 -1.22
C ARG A 111 -2.16 -6.88 -0.85
N GLY A 112 -2.98 -6.69 -1.85
CA GLY A 112 -4.40 -6.46 -1.66
C GLY A 112 -5.17 -6.50 -2.96
N ASP A 113 -6.47 -6.37 -2.82
CA ASP A 113 -7.41 -6.39 -3.91
C ASP A 113 -8.37 -5.20 -3.81
N VAL A 114 -8.78 -4.69 -4.97
CA VAL A 114 -9.83 -3.67 -5.09
C VAL A 114 -10.83 -4.18 -6.12
N ALA A 115 -12.09 -4.26 -5.76
CA ALA A 115 -13.16 -4.66 -6.65
C ALA A 115 -13.94 -3.45 -7.17
N PHE A 116 -14.32 -3.48 -8.44
CA PHE A 116 -15.20 -2.48 -9.03
C PHE A 116 -16.08 -3.10 -10.10
N THR A 117 -17.12 -2.39 -10.49
CA THR A 117 -18.02 -2.79 -11.55
C THR A 117 -18.02 -1.74 -12.64
N VAL A 118 -17.92 -2.16 -13.89
CA VAL A 118 -18.15 -1.28 -15.06
C VAL A 118 -19.61 -1.41 -15.47
N ALA A 119 -20.30 -0.27 -15.50
CA ALA A 119 -21.67 -0.15 -15.96
C ALA A 119 -21.78 1.10 -16.81
N ALA A 120 -21.22 1.04 -18.01
CA ALA A 120 -21.27 2.11 -18.99
C ALA A 120 -22.44 1.89 -19.96
N GLN A 121 -22.98 2.98 -20.46
CA GLN A 121 -24.03 2.95 -21.49
C GLN A 121 -23.45 3.00 -22.89
#